data_52dab5ab10182dd3a1640f7191272d48
#
_entry.id   52dab5ab10182dd3a1640f7191272d48
#
_cell.length_a   1.000
_cell.length_b   1.000
_cell.length_c   1.000
_cell.angle_alpha   90.00
_cell.angle_beta   90.00
_cell.angle_gamma   90.00
#
_symmetry.space_group_name_H-M   'P 1'
#
loop_
_entity.id
_entity.type
_entity.pdbx_description
1 polymer ?
#
loop_
_entity_poly.entity_id
_entity_poly.type
_entity_poly.pdbx_seq_one_letter_code
_entity_poly.pdbx_strand_id
1 'polypeptide(L)'
;FWVYAKGIPTNDFHYDNLGATAARPYGGTESTYEDQSLASVMGSITYNLLDRYTLAVNARGDGSSMVGDNNTWGFFPSVSFTWDMKKESFLANIKPLSVLKLRTGLGQAGNLGGITAYTTMNTVRQTGIVPVKSSPTVTLGMVRNNNPELKWETKTTFNLGADIGLFANRLMLTAEYYYSKTTDMLYAYEVPVPPFAYNTLLANIGSMSNRGFELGLSVQPISKKDMDLNINMNLSFQSNKLISLSGDYLSLIHISEPTRPISIS
;
A
#
# COMPACT_ATOMS: atom_id res chain seq x y z
N PHE A 1 13.55 -36.27 5.51
CA PHE A 1 12.87 -35.79 6.72
C PHE A 1 11.64 -36.65 6.95
N TRP A 2 11.54 -37.23 8.13
CA TRP A 2 10.35 -37.97 8.54
C TRP A 2 9.67 -37.15 9.63
N VAL A 3 8.39 -36.85 9.44
CA VAL A 3 7.54 -36.18 10.42
C VAL A 3 6.47 -37.18 10.84
N TYR A 4 6.32 -37.38 12.14
CA TYR A 4 5.36 -38.29 12.70
C TYR A 4 4.45 -37.61 13.71
N ALA A 5 3.16 -37.69 13.49
CA ALA A 5 2.14 -37.16 14.37
C ALA A 5 1.00 -38.16 14.51
N LYS A 6 0.42 -38.29 15.73
CA LYS A 6 -0.72 -39.15 16.03
C LYS A 6 -1.90 -38.38 16.57
N GLY A 7 -3.10 -38.90 16.37
CA GLY A 7 -4.32 -38.34 16.92
C GLY A 7 -4.74 -37.08 16.15
N ILE A 8 -4.72 -37.13 14.82
CA ILE A 8 -5.29 -36.10 13.93
C ILE A 8 -6.80 -36.10 14.18
N PRO A 9 -7.41 -34.93 14.56
CA PRO A 9 -8.83 -34.85 14.94
C PRO A 9 -9.77 -35.06 13.74
N THR A 10 -9.32 -34.75 12.52
CA THR A 10 -10.05 -34.91 11.26
C THR A 10 -9.09 -35.10 10.09
N ASN A 11 -9.52 -35.80 9.07
CA ASN A 11 -8.75 -35.94 7.83
C ASN A 11 -8.86 -34.75 6.88
N ASP A 12 -9.68 -33.76 7.22
CA ASP A 12 -9.93 -32.59 6.34
C ASP A 12 -8.69 -31.71 6.17
N PHE A 13 -7.76 -31.74 7.13
CA PHE A 13 -6.52 -30.94 7.09
C PHE A 13 -5.35 -31.62 6.37
N HIS A 14 -5.47 -32.91 6.03
CA HIS A 14 -4.37 -33.70 5.45
C HIS A 14 -3.02 -33.44 6.16
N TYR A 15 -2.00 -33.01 5.39
CA TYR A 15 -0.67 -32.62 5.92
C TYR A 15 -0.54 -31.11 6.21
N ASP A 16 -1.60 -30.33 5.95
CA ASP A 16 -1.56 -28.87 6.01
C ASP A 16 -1.65 -28.30 7.43
N ASN A 17 -2.07 -29.12 8.40
CA ASN A 17 -2.11 -28.75 9.81
C ASN A 17 -1.64 -29.89 10.72
N LEU A 18 -0.38 -30.26 10.61
CA LEU A 18 0.22 -31.26 11.48
C LEU A 18 0.30 -30.82 12.95
N GLY A 19 0.21 -29.51 13.21
CA GLY A 19 0.14 -28.94 14.54
C GLY A 19 -1.12 -29.27 15.31
N ALA A 20 -2.22 -29.65 14.66
CA ALA A 20 -3.50 -29.98 15.30
C ALA A 20 -3.55 -31.39 15.90
N THR A 21 -2.44 -32.11 16.00
CA THR A 21 -2.40 -33.47 16.51
C THR A 21 -2.29 -33.57 18.02
N ALA A 22 -2.88 -34.61 18.62
CA ALA A 22 -2.85 -34.84 20.08
C ALA A 22 -1.48 -35.29 20.59
N ALA A 23 -0.66 -35.96 19.77
CA ALA A 23 0.65 -36.46 20.15
C ALA A 23 1.73 -36.03 19.13
N ARG A 24 2.75 -35.33 19.61
CA ARG A 24 3.91 -34.88 18.86
C ARG A 24 5.20 -35.44 19.50
N PRO A 25 5.55 -36.72 19.23
CA PRO A 25 6.64 -37.39 19.94
C PRO A 25 8.00 -36.73 19.77
N TYR A 26 8.20 -35.95 18.72
CA TYR A 26 9.47 -35.27 18.44
C TYR A 26 9.40 -33.74 18.62
N GLY A 27 8.34 -33.17 19.22
CA GLY A 27 8.15 -31.75 19.48
C GLY A 27 8.13 -30.91 18.19
N GLY A 28 7.49 -29.75 18.22
CA GLY A 28 7.63 -28.71 17.18
C GLY A 28 7.20 -29.10 15.75
N THR A 29 6.45 -30.20 15.57
CA THR A 29 5.89 -30.57 14.26
C THR A 29 4.70 -29.67 13.95
N GLU A 30 4.89 -28.77 13.02
CA GLU A 30 3.86 -27.84 12.55
C GLU A 30 3.88 -27.77 11.02
N SER A 31 2.73 -27.60 10.42
CA SER A 31 2.55 -27.23 9.04
C SER A 31 1.42 -26.24 8.93
N THR A 32 1.53 -25.33 7.99
CA THR A 32 0.51 -24.33 7.68
C THR A 32 0.29 -24.30 6.18
N TYR A 33 -0.94 -24.06 5.78
CA TYR A 33 -1.32 -23.80 4.41
C TYR A 33 -2.00 -22.45 4.35
N GLU A 34 -1.52 -21.59 3.47
CA GLU A 34 -2.13 -20.28 3.20
C GLU A 34 -2.41 -20.19 1.71
N ASP A 35 -3.63 -19.80 1.37
CA ASP A 35 -4.06 -19.53 0.01
C ASP A 35 -4.58 -18.09 -0.09
N GLN A 36 -4.13 -17.40 -1.12
CA GLN A 36 -4.56 -16.05 -1.44
C GLN A 36 -4.67 -15.89 -2.94
N SER A 37 -5.76 -15.28 -3.37
CA SER A 37 -6.03 -15.03 -4.77
C SER A 37 -6.10 -13.53 -5.04
N LEU A 38 -5.46 -13.11 -6.13
CA LEU A 38 -5.50 -11.74 -6.62
C LEU A 38 -5.85 -11.77 -8.11
N ALA A 39 -6.83 -10.98 -8.52
CA ALA A 39 -7.22 -10.82 -9.90
C ALA A 39 -7.23 -9.32 -10.25
N SER A 40 -6.73 -8.97 -11.44
CA SER A 40 -6.66 -7.58 -11.88
C SER A 40 -7.13 -7.43 -13.31
N VAL A 41 -7.91 -6.38 -13.56
CA VAL A 41 -8.32 -5.95 -14.91
C VAL A 41 -7.94 -4.50 -15.06
N MET A 42 -7.28 -4.15 -16.18
CA MET A 42 -6.90 -2.76 -16.45
C MET A 42 -7.16 -2.35 -17.88
N GLY A 43 -7.45 -1.06 -18.05
CA GLY A 43 -7.58 -0.39 -19.34
C GLY A 43 -6.87 0.95 -19.33
N SER A 44 -6.27 1.30 -20.47
CA SER A 44 -5.58 2.58 -20.66
C SER A 44 -5.92 3.16 -22.02
N ILE A 45 -6.20 4.47 -22.03
CA ILE A 45 -6.43 5.25 -23.24
C ILE A 45 -5.50 6.46 -23.19
N THR A 46 -4.66 6.61 -24.21
CA THR A 46 -3.81 7.79 -24.37
C THR A 46 -4.18 8.49 -25.66
N TYR A 47 -4.49 9.77 -25.54
CA TYR A 47 -4.82 10.64 -26.68
C TYR A 47 -3.80 11.76 -26.79
N ASN A 48 -3.20 11.89 -27.98
CA ASN A 48 -2.24 12.94 -28.30
C ASN A 48 -2.84 13.89 -29.35
N LEU A 49 -3.01 15.14 -28.95
CA LEU A 49 -3.56 16.17 -29.81
C LEU A 49 -2.44 17.12 -30.26
N LEU A 50 -2.30 17.28 -31.58
CA LEU A 50 -1.37 18.21 -32.23
C LEU A 50 0.09 18.03 -31.78
N ASP A 51 0.47 16.86 -31.29
CA ASP A 51 1.77 16.58 -30.69
C ASP A 51 2.17 17.51 -29.52
N ARG A 52 1.22 18.26 -28.97
CA ARG A 52 1.43 19.24 -27.90
C ARG A 52 0.73 18.84 -26.61
N TYR A 53 -0.45 18.24 -26.73
CA TYR A 53 -1.30 17.90 -25.58
C TYR A 53 -1.47 16.39 -25.53
N THR A 54 -1.04 15.79 -24.44
CA THR A 54 -1.24 14.36 -24.21
C THR A 54 -2.14 14.17 -23.01
N LEU A 55 -3.25 13.49 -23.19
CA LEU A 55 -4.17 13.08 -22.15
C LEU A 55 -4.09 11.56 -22.02
N ALA A 56 -3.82 11.05 -20.82
CA ALA A 56 -3.91 9.63 -20.54
C ALA A 56 -4.93 9.39 -19.43
N VAL A 57 -5.81 8.42 -19.66
CA VAL A 57 -6.81 7.95 -18.70
C VAL A 57 -6.59 6.46 -18.51
N ASN A 58 -6.44 6.05 -17.25
CA ASN A 58 -6.29 4.66 -16.88
C ASN A 58 -7.35 4.28 -15.86
N ALA A 59 -7.78 3.04 -15.92
CA ALA A 59 -8.66 2.45 -14.93
C ALA A 59 -8.18 1.04 -14.60
N ARG A 60 -8.13 0.72 -13.31
CA ARG A 60 -7.74 -0.58 -12.80
C ARG A 60 -8.74 -1.07 -11.77
N GLY A 61 -9.23 -2.28 -11.93
CA GLY A 61 -10.01 -3.01 -10.97
C GLY A 61 -9.18 -4.16 -10.42
N ASP A 62 -9.01 -4.24 -9.09
CA ASP A 62 -8.28 -5.30 -8.42
C ASP A 62 -9.21 -6.03 -7.45
N GLY A 63 -9.25 -7.35 -7.55
CA GLY A 63 -10.00 -8.23 -6.65
C GLY A 63 -9.05 -9.08 -5.80
N SER A 64 -9.35 -9.23 -4.51
CA SER A 64 -8.55 -10.02 -3.58
C SER A 64 -9.41 -10.83 -2.63
N SER A 65 -8.99 -12.06 -2.35
CA SER A 65 -9.59 -12.92 -1.33
C SER A 65 -9.19 -12.56 0.11
N MET A 66 -8.28 -11.59 0.30
CA MET A 66 -7.78 -11.19 1.61
C MET A 66 -8.65 -10.16 2.33
N VAL A 67 -9.53 -9.47 1.61
CA VAL A 67 -10.46 -8.46 2.16
C VAL A 67 -11.85 -9.07 2.39
N GLY A 68 -12.74 -8.31 3.05
CA GLY A 68 -14.11 -8.74 3.29
C GLY A 68 -14.90 -8.96 1.99
N ASP A 69 -15.88 -9.85 2.02
CA ASP A 69 -16.65 -10.25 0.85
C ASP A 69 -17.31 -9.06 0.12
N ASN A 70 -17.78 -8.08 0.87
CA ASN A 70 -18.36 -6.85 0.32
C ASN A 70 -17.31 -5.87 -0.25
N ASN A 71 -16.03 -6.07 0.03
CA ASN A 71 -14.94 -5.19 -0.33
C ASN A 71 -13.91 -5.86 -1.25
N THR A 72 -14.25 -7.03 -1.80
CA THR A 72 -13.36 -7.85 -2.63
C THR A 72 -12.74 -7.06 -3.78
N TRP A 73 -13.50 -6.20 -4.43
CA TRP A 73 -13.04 -5.40 -5.57
C TRP A 73 -12.79 -3.96 -5.19
N GLY A 74 -11.57 -3.48 -5.51
CA GLY A 74 -11.19 -2.07 -5.49
C GLY A 74 -11.13 -1.51 -6.90
N PHE A 75 -11.51 -0.23 -7.09
CA PHE A 75 -11.43 0.47 -8.37
C PHE A 75 -10.51 1.69 -8.24
N PHE A 76 -9.49 1.76 -9.09
CA PHE A 76 -8.40 2.74 -9.01
C PHE A 76 -8.22 3.46 -10.35
N PRO A 77 -8.91 4.57 -10.56
CA PRO A 77 -8.79 5.39 -11.76
C PRO A 77 -7.58 6.33 -11.66
N SER A 78 -7.06 6.72 -12.82
CA SER A 78 -6.09 7.82 -12.92
C SER A 78 -6.25 8.59 -14.22
N VAL A 79 -5.93 9.88 -14.16
CA VAL A 79 -5.87 10.77 -15.31
C VAL A 79 -4.58 11.60 -15.23
N SER A 80 -3.92 11.75 -16.36
CA SER A 80 -2.77 12.64 -16.48
C SER A 80 -2.85 13.45 -17.76
N PHE A 81 -2.31 14.67 -17.67
CA PHE A 81 -2.24 15.61 -18.77
C PHE A 81 -0.82 16.17 -18.86
N THR A 82 -0.29 16.19 -20.07
CA THR A 82 1.00 16.77 -20.40
C THR A 82 0.83 17.79 -21.51
N TRP A 83 1.36 18.99 -21.30
CA TRP A 83 1.42 20.04 -22.28
C TRP A 83 2.85 20.35 -22.67
N ASP A 84 3.20 20.09 -23.93
CA ASP A 84 4.50 20.46 -24.52
C ASP A 84 4.44 21.91 -25.00
N MET A 85 4.66 22.85 -24.06
CA MET A 85 4.56 24.30 -24.30
C MET A 85 5.60 24.79 -25.32
N LYS A 86 6.76 24.12 -25.43
CA LYS A 86 7.81 24.51 -26.40
C LYS A 86 7.31 24.46 -27.83
N LYS A 87 6.34 23.59 -28.14
CA LYS A 87 5.76 23.45 -29.47
C LYS A 87 4.70 24.52 -29.82
N GLU A 88 4.39 25.40 -28.86
CA GLU A 88 3.50 26.51 -29.11
C GLU A 88 4.18 27.63 -29.92
N SER A 89 3.42 28.31 -30.79
CA SER A 89 3.95 29.31 -31.70
C SER A 89 4.60 30.49 -30.97
N PHE A 90 4.09 30.88 -29.80
CA PHE A 90 4.64 31.96 -28.99
C PHE A 90 5.97 31.62 -28.29
N LEU A 91 6.31 30.33 -28.15
CA LEU A 91 7.57 29.85 -27.57
C LEU A 91 8.54 29.30 -28.60
N ALA A 92 8.08 29.03 -29.83
CA ALA A 92 8.86 28.39 -30.87
C ALA A 92 10.20 29.08 -31.15
N ASN A 93 10.21 30.43 -31.15
CA ASN A 93 11.35 31.27 -31.51
C ASN A 93 12.34 31.53 -30.35
N ILE A 94 12.07 31.05 -29.14
CA ILE A 94 12.96 31.23 -28.00
C ILE A 94 14.12 30.23 -28.13
N LYS A 95 15.25 30.70 -28.69
CA LYS A 95 16.42 29.87 -29.03
C LYS A 95 17.05 29.09 -27.85
N PRO A 96 17.25 29.71 -26.65
CA PRO A 96 17.86 28.98 -25.54
C PRO A 96 16.94 27.90 -24.95
N LEU A 97 15.61 27.98 -25.17
CA LEU A 97 14.64 27.05 -24.63
C LEU A 97 14.47 25.86 -25.57
N SER A 98 14.90 24.68 -25.12
CA SER A 98 14.83 23.43 -25.90
C SER A 98 13.60 22.60 -25.53
N VAL A 99 13.24 22.58 -24.23
CA VAL A 99 12.09 21.84 -23.71
C VAL A 99 11.37 22.75 -22.71
N LEU A 100 10.07 22.78 -22.78
CA LEU A 100 9.20 23.30 -21.73
C LEU A 100 7.93 22.44 -21.72
N LYS A 101 7.80 21.58 -20.70
CA LYS A 101 6.63 20.71 -20.52
C LYS A 101 6.01 20.94 -19.16
N LEU A 102 4.70 21.02 -19.11
CA LEU A 102 3.92 20.97 -17.88
C LEU A 102 3.23 19.61 -17.82
N ARG A 103 3.30 18.99 -16.65
CA ARG A 103 2.66 17.68 -16.38
C ARG A 103 1.77 17.81 -15.15
N THR A 104 0.59 17.26 -15.21
CA THR A 104 -0.28 17.14 -14.05
C THR A 104 -0.98 15.80 -14.08
N GLY A 105 -1.28 15.27 -12.91
CA GLY A 105 -1.96 13.99 -12.81
C GLY A 105 -2.68 13.86 -11.47
N LEU A 106 -3.74 13.09 -11.50
CA LEU A 106 -4.50 12.64 -10.34
C LEU A 106 -4.77 11.17 -10.49
N GLY A 107 -4.42 10.38 -9.49
CA GLY A 107 -4.63 8.93 -9.55
C GLY A 107 -4.85 8.32 -8.20
N GLN A 108 -5.49 7.14 -8.22
CA GLN A 108 -5.70 6.30 -7.05
C GLN A 108 -4.94 4.99 -7.19
N ALA A 109 -4.47 4.47 -6.06
CA ALA A 109 -3.85 3.15 -5.96
C ALA A 109 -4.34 2.45 -4.69
N GLY A 110 -4.66 1.16 -4.83
CA GLY A 110 -5.00 0.30 -3.71
C GLY A 110 -3.78 -0.36 -3.11
N ASN A 111 -3.84 -0.63 -1.81
CA ASN A 111 -2.83 -1.38 -1.08
C ASN A 111 -3.50 -2.37 -0.12
N LEU A 112 -2.90 -3.57 -0.02
CA LEU A 112 -3.31 -4.64 0.91
C LEU A 112 -2.20 -4.96 1.91
N GLY A 113 -1.14 -4.14 1.96
CA GLY A 113 -0.01 -4.36 2.87
C GLY A 113 -0.47 -4.40 4.32
N GLY A 114 -0.17 -5.48 5.02
CA GLY A 114 -0.60 -5.72 6.40
C GLY A 114 -1.82 -6.63 6.54
N ILE A 115 -2.54 -6.97 5.48
CA ILE A 115 -3.55 -8.03 5.48
C ILE A 115 -2.88 -9.35 5.10
N THR A 116 -3.11 -10.38 5.89
CA THR A 116 -2.67 -11.75 5.60
C THR A 116 -3.87 -12.60 5.22
N ALA A 117 -3.62 -13.77 4.64
CA ALA A 117 -4.67 -14.74 4.34
C ALA A 117 -5.54 -14.99 5.59
N TYR A 118 -6.83 -15.14 5.37
CA TYR A 118 -7.84 -15.46 6.39
C TYR A 118 -8.01 -14.43 7.53
N THR A 119 -7.51 -13.19 7.38
CA THR A 119 -7.67 -12.14 8.42
C THR A 119 -9.14 -11.73 8.61
N THR A 120 -9.95 -11.88 7.58
CA THR A 120 -11.40 -11.62 7.61
C THR A 120 -12.21 -12.77 8.20
N MET A 121 -11.61 -13.95 8.39
CA MET A 121 -12.27 -15.17 8.81
C MET A 121 -11.92 -15.55 10.25
N ASN A 122 -12.85 -16.26 10.91
CA ASN A 122 -12.58 -16.90 12.19
C ASN A 122 -11.67 -18.10 11.98
N THR A 123 -10.42 -17.98 12.39
CA THR A 123 -9.44 -19.06 12.34
C THR A 123 -9.16 -19.59 13.74
N VAL A 124 -9.05 -20.90 13.87
CA VAL A 124 -8.76 -21.58 15.12
C VAL A 124 -7.48 -22.40 15.01
N ARG A 125 -6.78 -22.55 16.12
CA ARG A 125 -5.63 -23.44 16.26
C ARG A 125 -5.70 -24.24 17.53
N GLN A 126 -4.89 -25.27 17.62
CA GLN A 126 -4.71 -26.01 18.86
C GLN A 126 -4.10 -25.08 19.93
N THR A 127 -4.79 -24.97 21.07
CA THR A 127 -4.34 -24.20 22.24
C THR A 127 -3.85 -25.08 23.38
N GLY A 128 -4.17 -26.37 23.36
CA GLY A 128 -3.73 -27.30 24.40
C GLY A 128 -4.30 -28.71 24.22
N ILE A 129 -4.03 -29.57 25.20
CA ILE A 129 -4.57 -30.91 25.29
C ILE A 129 -5.12 -31.07 26.72
N VAL A 130 -6.37 -31.47 26.84
CA VAL A 130 -7.01 -31.75 28.12
C VAL A 130 -7.44 -33.23 28.17
N PRO A 131 -7.34 -33.90 29.31
CA PRO A 131 -7.87 -35.26 29.46
C PRO A 131 -9.40 -35.21 29.58
N VAL A 132 -10.10 -35.85 28.65
CA VAL A 132 -11.53 -36.06 28.71
C VAL A 132 -11.76 -37.57 28.84
N LYS A 133 -12.33 -38.02 29.97
CA LYS A 133 -12.53 -39.46 30.26
C LYS A 133 -11.27 -40.28 30.02
N SER A 134 -10.11 -39.79 30.50
CA SER A 134 -8.79 -40.45 30.36
C SER A 134 -8.23 -40.48 28.93
N SER A 135 -8.85 -39.84 27.96
CA SER A 135 -8.32 -39.69 26.60
C SER A 135 -7.80 -38.28 26.40
N PRO A 136 -6.59 -38.09 25.85
CA PRO A 136 -6.08 -36.76 25.51
C PRO A 136 -6.92 -36.17 24.36
N THR A 137 -7.56 -35.04 24.65
CA THR A 137 -8.42 -34.33 23.70
C THR A 137 -7.82 -32.97 23.39
N VAL A 138 -7.73 -32.65 22.09
CA VAL A 138 -7.22 -31.36 21.59
C VAL A 138 -8.22 -30.28 21.90
N THR A 139 -7.75 -29.15 22.46
CA THR A 139 -8.53 -27.93 22.61
C THR A 139 -8.18 -26.97 21.48
N LEU A 140 -9.20 -26.35 20.92
CA LEU A 140 -9.08 -25.33 19.88
C LEU A 140 -9.43 -23.96 20.45
N GLY A 141 -8.69 -22.96 20.05
CA GLY A 141 -8.96 -21.56 20.36
C GLY A 141 -8.75 -20.66 19.14
N MET A 142 -9.36 -19.51 19.17
CA MET A 142 -9.17 -18.50 18.10
C MET A 142 -7.68 -18.13 17.98
N VAL A 143 -7.25 -17.76 16.79
CA VAL A 143 -5.87 -17.31 16.53
C VAL A 143 -5.74 -15.80 16.71
N ARG A 144 -6.79 -15.08 16.35
CA ARG A 144 -6.87 -13.60 16.34
C ARG A 144 -8.34 -13.17 16.31
N ASN A 145 -8.58 -11.89 16.53
CA ASN A 145 -9.86 -11.30 16.19
C ASN A 145 -9.95 -11.17 14.66
N ASN A 146 -11.03 -11.64 14.08
CA ASN A 146 -11.33 -11.46 12.67
C ASN A 146 -12.04 -10.12 12.42
N ASN A 147 -11.87 -9.57 11.23
CA ASN A 147 -12.62 -8.40 10.78
C ASN A 147 -13.14 -8.63 9.34
N PRO A 148 -14.43 -8.99 9.18
CA PRO A 148 -15.03 -9.20 7.87
C PRO A 148 -15.22 -7.91 7.06
N GLU A 149 -15.11 -6.73 7.68
CA GLU A 149 -15.26 -5.42 7.05
C GLU A 149 -13.95 -4.87 6.48
N LEU A 150 -12.85 -5.65 6.49
CA LEU A 150 -11.58 -5.20 5.93
C LEU A 150 -11.71 -4.86 4.45
N LYS A 151 -11.11 -3.74 4.06
CA LYS A 151 -11.11 -3.21 2.70
C LYS A 151 -9.73 -2.73 2.27
N TRP A 152 -9.62 -2.37 1.01
CA TRP A 152 -8.42 -1.80 0.42
C TRP A 152 -8.07 -0.47 1.09
N GLU A 153 -6.81 -0.31 1.46
CA GLU A 153 -6.23 1.00 1.73
C GLU A 153 -6.11 1.75 0.41
N THR A 154 -6.56 3.00 0.36
CA THR A 154 -6.58 3.80 -0.87
C THR A 154 -5.67 5.01 -0.76
N LYS A 155 -4.69 5.10 -1.66
CA LYS A 155 -3.82 6.27 -1.81
C LYS A 155 -4.24 7.08 -3.03
N THR A 156 -4.69 8.32 -2.81
CA THR A 156 -4.97 9.30 -3.86
C THR A 156 -3.79 10.26 -3.97
N THR A 157 -3.23 10.41 -5.17
CA THR A 157 -2.06 11.27 -5.42
C THR A 157 -2.35 12.27 -6.51
N PHE A 158 -2.08 13.54 -6.22
CA PHE A 158 -2.01 14.64 -7.18
C PHE A 158 -0.56 15.02 -7.42
N ASN A 159 -0.18 15.15 -8.69
CA ASN A 159 1.16 15.58 -9.13
C ASN A 159 1.06 16.80 -10.04
N LEU A 160 1.99 17.73 -9.90
CA LEU A 160 2.21 18.85 -10.80
C LEU A 160 3.71 18.97 -11.05
N GLY A 161 4.13 18.85 -12.31
CA GLY A 161 5.54 18.87 -12.69
C GLY A 161 5.81 19.81 -13.86
N ALA A 162 7.03 20.31 -13.91
CA ALA A 162 7.55 21.09 -15.03
C ALA A 162 8.94 20.60 -15.43
N ASP A 163 9.15 20.40 -16.73
CA ASP A 163 10.45 20.03 -17.30
C ASP A 163 10.93 21.20 -18.18
N ILE A 164 12.10 21.73 -17.88
CA ILE A 164 12.72 22.87 -18.58
C ILE A 164 14.06 22.43 -19.12
N GLY A 165 14.22 22.43 -20.44
CA GLY A 165 15.48 22.18 -21.12
C GLY A 165 16.02 23.45 -21.77
N LEU A 166 17.29 23.75 -21.53
CA LEU A 166 17.96 24.90 -22.08
C LEU A 166 19.23 24.50 -22.82
N PHE A 167 19.64 25.34 -23.80
CA PHE A 167 20.89 25.20 -24.53
C PHE A 167 21.05 23.84 -25.23
N ALA A 168 20.04 23.45 -26.03
CA ALA A 168 19.99 22.14 -26.67
C ALA A 168 20.08 20.97 -25.64
N ASN A 169 19.36 21.11 -24.53
CA ASN A 169 19.28 20.16 -23.41
C ASN A 169 20.59 19.97 -22.61
N ARG A 170 21.57 20.87 -22.77
CA ARG A 170 22.76 20.85 -21.91
C ARG A 170 22.47 21.20 -20.46
N LEU A 171 21.35 21.84 -20.22
CA LEU A 171 20.82 22.07 -18.88
C LEU A 171 19.36 21.62 -18.87
N MET A 172 19.05 20.65 -18.03
CA MET A 172 17.72 20.14 -17.78
C MET A 172 17.35 20.36 -16.31
N LEU A 173 16.23 21.03 -16.09
CA LEU A 173 15.64 21.22 -14.77
C LEU A 173 14.28 20.54 -14.76
N THR A 174 14.06 19.70 -13.78
CA THR A 174 12.76 19.10 -13.46
C THR A 174 12.32 19.58 -12.09
N ALA A 175 11.12 20.11 -11.99
CA ALA A 175 10.51 20.51 -10.72
C ALA A 175 9.18 19.77 -10.59
N GLU A 176 8.95 19.11 -9.46
CA GLU A 176 7.72 18.36 -9.22
C GLU A 176 7.20 18.64 -7.81
N TYR A 177 5.91 18.94 -7.73
CA TYR A 177 5.16 19.00 -6.48
C TYR A 177 4.17 17.85 -6.45
N TYR A 178 4.09 17.16 -5.34
CA TYR A 178 3.08 16.13 -5.13
C TYR A 178 2.36 16.30 -3.79
N TYR A 179 1.10 15.90 -3.80
CA TYR A 179 0.28 15.74 -2.62
C TYR A 179 -0.43 14.40 -2.69
N SER A 180 -0.25 13.56 -1.68
CA SER A 180 -0.95 12.30 -1.56
C SER A 180 -1.70 12.21 -0.24
N LYS A 181 -2.88 11.60 -0.29
CA LYS A 181 -3.69 11.27 0.87
C LYS A 181 -3.97 9.77 0.84
N THR A 182 -3.58 9.09 1.91
CA THR A 182 -3.94 7.69 2.14
C THR A 182 -5.11 7.66 3.10
N THR A 183 -6.17 6.96 2.73
CA THR A 183 -7.38 6.73 3.53
C THR A 183 -7.55 5.24 3.75
N ASP A 184 -8.37 4.91 4.75
CA ASP A 184 -8.64 3.52 5.09
C ASP A 184 -7.35 2.73 5.40
N MET A 185 -6.38 3.40 6.05
CA MET A 185 -5.12 2.78 6.43
C MET A 185 -5.38 1.63 7.40
N LEU A 186 -4.70 0.53 7.13
CA LEU A 186 -4.75 -0.67 7.96
C LEU A 186 -3.93 -0.45 9.23
N TYR A 187 -4.58 -0.58 10.36
CA TYR A 187 -3.96 -0.43 11.66
C TYR A 187 -4.50 -1.45 12.66
N ALA A 188 -3.60 -2.09 13.41
CA ALA A 188 -3.97 -2.96 14.51
C ALA A 188 -4.13 -2.11 15.78
N TYR A 189 -5.35 -1.94 16.26
CA TYR A 189 -5.64 -1.16 17.46
C TYR A 189 -6.07 -2.05 18.62
N GLU A 190 -5.94 -1.54 19.83
CA GLU A 190 -6.30 -2.26 21.02
C GLU A 190 -7.82 -2.28 21.25
N VAL A 191 -8.33 -3.45 21.61
CA VAL A 191 -9.75 -3.70 21.91
C VAL A 191 -9.89 -4.39 23.27
N PRO A 192 -11.01 -4.19 23.98
CA PRO A 192 -11.23 -4.83 25.28
C PRO A 192 -11.41 -6.34 25.15
N VAL A 193 -10.89 -7.06 26.15
CA VAL A 193 -11.13 -8.50 26.30
C VAL A 193 -11.82 -8.70 27.65
N PRO A 194 -13.09 -9.17 27.69
CA PRO A 194 -14.03 -9.41 26.60
C PRO A 194 -14.65 -8.10 26.07
N PRO A 195 -15.40 -8.08 24.94
CA PRO A 195 -15.96 -9.24 24.24
C PRO A 195 -15.03 -9.85 23.18
N PHE A 196 -13.92 -9.20 22.83
CA PHE A 196 -12.97 -9.73 21.87
C PHE A 196 -12.15 -10.89 22.47
N ALA A 197 -11.68 -11.81 21.63
CA ALA A 197 -10.83 -12.93 22.05
C ALA A 197 -9.37 -12.51 22.30
N TYR A 198 -8.93 -11.47 21.62
CA TYR A 198 -7.59 -10.88 21.73
C TYR A 198 -7.70 -9.37 21.93
N ASN A 199 -6.66 -8.77 22.50
CA ASN A 199 -6.58 -7.36 22.76
C ASN A 199 -6.28 -6.48 21.54
N THR A 200 -6.17 -7.04 20.33
CA THR A 200 -5.90 -6.30 19.09
C THR A 200 -6.86 -6.69 17.99
N LEU A 201 -7.29 -5.72 17.19
CA LEU A 201 -8.11 -5.89 16.00
C LEU A 201 -7.51 -5.11 14.84
N LEU A 202 -7.32 -5.76 13.69
CA LEU A 202 -6.91 -5.08 12.46
C LEU A 202 -8.14 -4.45 11.80
N ALA A 203 -8.08 -3.14 11.52
CA ALA A 203 -9.16 -2.42 10.85
C ALA A 203 -8.65 -1.27 9.98
N ASN A 204 -9.51 -0.77 9.09
CA ASN A 204 -9.25 0.40 8.25
C ASN A 204 -9.67 1.67 8.98
N ILE A 205 -8.80 2.25 9.81
CA ILE A 205 -9.15 3.36 10.70
C ILE A 205 -8.27 4.60 10.56
N GLY A 206 -7.20 4.51 9.77
CA GLY A 206 -6.23 5.58 9.68
C GLY A 206 -6.36 6.43 8.42
N SER A 207 -5.88 7.67 8.50
CA SER A 207 -5.61 8.48 7.32
C SER A 207 -4.35 9.31 7.50
N MET A 208 -3.59 9.46 6.41
CA MET A 208 -2.31 10.15 6.37
C MET A 208 -2.21 11.00 5.11
N SER A 209 -1.52 12.13 5.18
CA SER A 209 -1.13 12.91 4.02
C SER A 209 0.38 12.98 3.90
N ASN A 210 0.86 12.95 2.67
CA ASN A 210 2.24 13.18 2.31
C ASN A 210 2.28 14.25 1.22
N ARG A 211 3.15 15.24 1.36
CA ARG A 211 3.39 16.26 0.33
C ARG A 211 4.88 16.48 0.20
N GLY A 212 5.30 16.77 -1.01
CA GLY A 212 6.70 17.05 -1.24
C GLY A 212 6.93 17.89 -2.47
N PHE A 213 8.14 18.39 -2.54
CA PHE A 213 8.68 19.14 -3.66
C PHE A 213 10.03 18.53 -4.04
N GLU A 214 10.19 18.20 -5.32
CA GLU A 214 11.40 17.56 -5.84
C GLU A 214 11.99 18.44 -6.96
N LEU A 215 13.31 18.60 -6.93
CA LEU A 215 14.07 19.30 -7.95
C LEU A 215 15.14 18.37 -8.49
N GLY A 216 15.16 18.17 -9.80
CA GLY A 216 16.21 17.49 -10.54
C GLY A 216 16.95 18.49 -11.43
N LEU A 217 18.26 18.51 -11.35
CA LEU A 217 19.13 19.29 -12.23
C LEU A 217 20.12 18.36 -12.92
N SER A 218 20.15 18.42 -14.25
CA SER A 218 21.15 17.73 -15.05
C SER A 218 21.86 18.76 -15.93
N VAL A 219 23.17 18.82 -15.84
CA VAL A 219 24.00 19.77 -16.57
C VAL A 219 25.08 19.01 -17.32
N GLN A 220 25.21 19.28 -18.61
CA GLN A 220 26.27 18.77 -19.48
C GLN A 220 27.17 19.90 -19.93
N PRO A 221 28.13 20.36 -19.08
CA PRO A 221 28.96 21.51 -19.38
C PRO A 221 29.96 21.25 -20.51
N ILE A 222 30.39 19.99 -20.66
CA ILE A 222 31.32 19.58 -21.69
C ILE A 222 30.72 18.41 -22.46
N SER A 223 30.62 18.58 -23.79
CA SER A 223 30.25 17.52 -24.71
C SER A 223 31.11 17.67 -25.96
N LYS A 224 32.24 16.94 -26.00
CA LYS A 224 33.20 16.89 -27.08
C LYS A 224 33.45 15.43 -27.49
N LYS A 225 34.02 15.22 -28.65
CA LYS A 225 34.29 13.87 -29.19
C LYS A 225 35.05 12.97 -28.23
N ASP A 226 36.01 13.53 -27.48
CA ASP A 226 36.93 12.79 -26.63
C ASP A 226 36.69 13.06 -25.13
N MET A 227 35.68 13.89 -24.78
CA MET A 227 35.39 14.25 -23.38
C MET A 227 33.94 14.62 -23.22
N ASP A 228 33.25 13.96 -22.29
CA ASP A 228 31.88 14.25 -21.89
C ASP A 228 31.79 14.35 -20.37
N LEU A 229 31.14 15.41 -19.85
CA LEU A 229 30.94 15.61 -18.44
C LEU A 229 29.45 15.85 -18.16
N ASN A 230 28.86 14.98 -17.38
CA ASN A 230 27.47 15.07 -16.91
C ASN A 230 27.43 15.22 -15.39
N ILE A 231 26.74 16.23 -14.91
CA ILE A 231 26.51 16.49 -13.48
C ILE A 231 25.03 16.40 -13.23
N ASN A 232 24.62 15.50 -12.32
CA ASN A 232 23.24 15.33 -11.90
C ASN A 232 23.10 15.62 -10.41
N MET A 233 22.08 16.40 -10.05
CA MET A 233 21.75 16.74 -8.68
C MET A 233 20.26 16.59 -8.46
N ASN A 234 19.86 15.96 -7.35
CA ASN A 234 18.48 15.82 -6.94
C ASN A 234 18.32 16.36 -5.51
N LEU A 235 17.28 17.16 -5.31
CA LEU A 235 16.85 17.66 -4.02
C LEU A 235 15.41 17.27 -3.80
N SER A 236 15.09 16.74 -2.62
CA SER A 236 13.73 16.36 -2.24
C SER A 236 13.40 16.90 -0.85
N PHE A 237 12.25 17.55 -0.74
CA PHE A 237 11.68 18.02 0.51
C PHE A 237 10.33 17.37 0.69
N GLN A 238 10.13 16.65 1.80
CA GLN A 238 8.89 15.96 2.06
C GLN A 238 8.37 16.21 3.47
N SER A 239 7.06 16.16 3.61
CA SER A 239 6.36 16.31 4.89
C SER A 239 5.22 15.31 4.96
N ASN A 240 5.26 14.47 5.99
CA ASN A 240 4.22 13.50 6.31
C ASN A 240 3.39 14.01 7.49
N LYS A 241 2.08 13.87 7.40
CA LYS A 241 1.15 14.23 8.48
C LYS A 241 0.14 13.10 8.65
N LEU A 242 0.10 12.54 9.85
CA LEU A 242 -1.00 11.70 10.28
C LEU A 242 -2.22 12.60 10.52
N ILE A 243 -3.33 12.30 9.84
CA ILE A 243 -4.56 13.11 9.90
C ILE A 243 -5.48 12.53 10.99
N SER A 244 -5.64 11.22 10.99
CA SER A 244 -6.53 10.50 11.91
C SER A 244 -6.04 9.08 12.11
N LEU A 245 -6.18 8.59 13.34
CA LEU A 245 -6.07 7.16 13.71
C LEU A 245 -7.40 6.66 14.31
N SER A 246 -8.45 7.48 14.25
CA SER A 246 -9.75 7.17 14.81
C SER A 246 -10.78 6.93 13.72
N GLY A 247 -11.40 5.75 13.71
CA GLY A 247 -12.66 5.48 13.04
C GLY A 247 -13.81 5.49 14.06
N ASP A 248 -15.01 5.19 13.62
CA ASP A 248 -16.23 5.12 14.44
C ASP A 248 -16.13 4.12 15.61
N TYR A 249 -15.10 3.28 15.63
CA TYR A 249 -14.82 2.30 16.68
C TYR A 249 -14.27 2.89 17.99
N LEU A 250 -13.79 4.14 17.99
CA LEU A 250 -13.23 4.79 19.19
C LEU A 250 -14.28 5.32 20.17
N SER A 251 -15.55 5.28 19.83
CA SER A 251 -16.60 5.69 20.76
C SER A 251 -16.72 4.76 22.00
N LEU A 252 -16.03 3.63 22.00
CA LEU A 252 -16.01 2.66 23.09
C LEU A 252 -14.76 2.71 23.97
N ILE A 253 -13.77 3.53 23.63
CA ILE A 253 -12.53 3.64 24.39
C ILE A 253 -12.25 5.12 24.63
N HIS A 254 -12.39 5.58 25.87
CA HIS A 254 -11.88 6.86 26.32
C HIS A 254 -10.35 6.83 26.29
N ILE A 255 -9.75 7.11 25.14
CA ILE A 255 -8.35 7.49 25.08
C ILE A 255 -8.33 8.99 25.42
N SER A 256 -7.90 9.33 26.63
CA SER A 256 -7.55 10.71 26.95
C SER A 256 -6.41 11.11 26.00
N GLU A 257 -6.67 12.01 25.05
CA GLU A 257 -5.63 12.65 24.25
C GLU A 257 -4.56 13.22 25.18
N PRO A 258 -3.26 12.98 24.91
CA PRO A 258 -2.22 13.71 25.63
C PRO A 258 -2.33 15.19 25.28
N THR A 259 -2.80 16.00 26.23
CA THR A 259 -3.01 17.44 26.12
C THR A 259 -1.71 18.24 26.15
N ARG A 260 -0.62 17.76 25.52
CA ARG A 260 0.60 18.55 25.38
C ARG A 260 1.10 18.52 23.92
N PRO A 261 1.17 19.69 23.27
CA PRO A 261 1.91 19.79 22.02
C PRO A 261 3.39 19.55 22.32
N ILE A 262 4.00 18.57 21.65
CA ILE A 262 5.44 18.40 21.65
C ILE A 262 5.98 19.51 20.75
N SER A 263 6.54 20.55 21.36
CA SER A 263 7.38 21.52 20.67
C SER A 263 8.74 20.86 20.43
N ILE A 264 9.08 20.56 19.21
CA ILE A 264 10.43 20.21 18.81
C ILE A 264 11.11 21.52 18.43
N SER A 265 12.06 21.92 19.25
CA SER A 265 13.03 22.98 18.96
C SER A 265 14.10 22.48 18.01
#